data_d487f472252a989e968de01be531d4ff
#
_entry.id   d487f472252a989e968de01be531d4ff
#
_cell.length_a   1.000
_cell.length_b   1.000
_cell.length_c   1.000
_cell.angle_alpha   90.00
_cell.angle_beta   90.00
_cell.angle_gamma   90.00
#
_symmetry.space_group_name_H-M   'P 1'
#
loop_
_entity.id
_entity.type
_entity.pdbx_description
1 polymer ?
#
loop_
_entity_poly.entity_id
_entity_poly.type
_entity_poly.pdbx_seq_one_letter_code
_entity_poly.pdbx_strand_id
1 'polypeptide(L)'
;MFKEKDYVRYGSRGIFQVEQIIKKELKPRHPETCYVLSSVYGIHTQIVTPASNPQLRRVMNREEIDRMIDEMPLLESDWIDDKRKREETYRSILEEGDGHKLAQLIISIYSQKQDKLKDRKSLSRTDAEMLERAEDLLHEEISLSYKIKKEEVADYLLSRLKNK
;
A
#
# COMPACT_ATOMS: atom_id res chain seq x y z
N MET A 1 -1.27 -18.41 8.34
CA MET A 1 -1.73 -17.77 9.56
C MET A 1 -0.60 -16.93 10.17
N PHE A 2 -0.92 -15.72 10.61
CA PHE A 2 0.08 -14.84 11.23
C PHE A 2 0.33 -15.21 12.69
N LYS A 3 1.50 -14.84 13.18
CA LYS A 3 1.93 -15.07 14.57
C LYS A 3 2.06 -13.73 15.29
N GLU A 4 2.12 -13.76 16.60
CA GLU A 4 2.43 -12.57 17.39
C GLU A 4 3.74 -11.95 16.91
N LYS A 5 3.78 -10.62 16.85
CA LYS A 5 4.87 -9.77 16.35
C LYS A 5 5.05 -9.77 14.82
N ASP A 6 4.28 -10.55 14.07
CA ASP A 6 4.29 -10.44 12.62
C ASP A 6 3.71 -9.09 12.17
N TYR A 7 4.21 -8.59 11.05
CA TYR A 7 3.66 -7.41 10.40
C TYR A 7 2.71 -7.83 9.28
N VAL A 8 1.60 -7.12 9.18
CA VAL A 8 0.57 -7.39 8.17
C VAL A 8 0.14 -6.10 7.50
N ARG A 9 -0.23 -6.19 6.24
CA ARG A 9 -0.94 -5.11 5.56
C ARG A 9 -2.44 -5.34 5.72
N TYR A 10 -3.12 -4.31 6.18
CA TYR A 10 -4.58 -4.31 6.28
C TYR A 10 -5.17 -3.39 5.20
N GLY A 11 -5.13 -3.82 3.94
CA GLY A 11 -5.64 -3.05 2.83
C GLY A 11 -5.15 -1.60 2.81
N SER A 12 -6.05 -0.66 2.63
CA SER A 12 -5.75 0.78 2.63
C SER A 12 -5.50 1.37 4.02
N ARG A 13 -5.73 0.58 5.07
CA ARG A 13 -5.48 1.04 6.45
C ARG A 13 -3.98 1.08 6.78
N GLY A 14 -3.16 0.39 5.99
CA GLY A 14 -1.70 0.42 6.11
C GLY A 14 -1.12 -0.79 6.80
N ILE A 15 0.01 -0.60 7.46
CA ILE A 15 0.78 -1.67 8.10
C ILE A 15 0.46 -1.73 9.60
N PHE A 16 0.22 -2.94 10.07
CA PHE A 16 -0.05 -3.23 11.49
C PHE A 16 0.86 -4.34 11.97
N GLN A 17 1.06 -4.39 13.27
CA GLN A 17 1.75 -5.49 13.94
C GLN A 17 0.73 -6.32 14.73
N VAL A 18 0.83 -7.64 14.63
CA VAL A 18 0.03 -8.55 15.44
C VAL A 18 0.57 -8.54 16.88
N GLU A 19 -0.18 -7.96 17.80
CA GLU A 19 0.20 -7.92 19.20
C GLU A 19 -0.23 -9.16 19.97
N GLN A 20 -1.44 -9.62 19.70
CA GLN A 20 -2.02 -10.78 20.38
C GLN A 20 -2.91 -11.55 19.43
N ILE A 21 -3.02 -12.83 19.70
CA ILE A 21 -4.00 -13.72 19.07
C ILE A 21 -4.97 -14.15 20.15
N ILE A 22 -6.25 -13.85 19.97
CA ILE A 22 -7.28 -14.10 20.96
C ILE A 22 -8.44 -14.86 20.36
N LYS A 23 -9.26 -15.46 21.24
CA LYS A 23 -10.57 -15.99 20.87
C LYS A 23 -11.60 -14.96 21.27
N LYS A 24 -12.48 -14.58 20.33
CA LYS A 24 -13.54 -13.62 20.59
C LYS A 24 -14.83 -14.08 19.95
N GLU A 25 -15.92 -13.93 20.69
CA GLU A 25 -17.25 -14.26 20.21
C GLU A 25 -17.80 -13.04 19.44
N LEU A 26 -17.60 -13.03 18.12
CA LEU A 26 -18.11 -11.97 17.24
C LEU A 26 -19.57 -12.18 16.89
N LYS A 27 -20.01 -13.44 16.88
CA LYS A 27 -21.41 -13.84 16.72
C LYS A 27 -21.79 -14.74 17.89
N PRO A 28 -23.05 -14.68 18.38
CA PRO A 28 -23.46 -15.52 19.50
C PRO A 28 -23.15 -17.00 19.26
N ARG A 29 -22.46 -17.63 20.21
CA ARG A 29 -22.08 -19.06 20.20
C ARG A 29 -21.09 -19.46 19.11
N HIS A 30 -20.39 -18.49 18.49
CA HIS A 30 -19.37 -18.75 17.45
C HIS A 30 -18.08 -18.01 17.78
N PRO A 31 -17.26 -18.55 18.71
CA PRO A 31 -15.97 -17.93 18.98
C PRO A 31 -15.03 -18.10 17.78
N GLU A 32 -14.38 -17.02 17.40
CA GLU A 32 -13.43 -16.99 16.30
C GLU A 32 -12.04 -16.56 16.79
N THR A 33 -11.00 -17.06 16.11
CA THR A 33 -9.65 -16.56 16.31
C THR A 33 -9.56 -15.16 15.73
N CYS A 34 -9.10 -14.22 16.54
CA CYS A 34 -8.94 -12.82 16.14
C CYS A 34 -7.51 -12.35 16.42
N TYR A 35 -7.07 -11.40 15.62
CA TYR A 35 -5.83 -10.67 15.86
C TYR A 35 -6.12 -9.33 16.51
N VAL A 36 -5.30 -8.99 17.50
CA VAL A 36 -5.21 -7.62 18.03
C VAL A 36 -4.07 -6.96 17.30
N LEU A 37 -4.38 -5.96 16.48
CA LEU A 37 -3.43 -5.28 15.59
C LEU A 37 -3.15 -3.87 16.09
N SER A 38 -1.88 -3.48 16.10
CA SER A 38 -1.47 -2.10 16.38
C SER A 38 -0.85 -1.47 15.16
N SER A 39 -1.23 -0.23 14.84
CA SER A 39 -0.68 0.50 13.71
C SER A 39 0.81 0.76 13.88
N VAL A 40 1.58 0.63 12.79
CA VAL A 40 3.03 0.90 12.78
C VAL A 40 3.30 2.36 12.44
N TYR A 41 2.48 2.96 11.58
CA TYR A 41 2.64 4.32 11.11
C TYR A 41 1.44 5.19 11.46
N GLY A 42 1.67 6.50 11.55
CA GLY A 42 0.61 7.47 11.80
C GLY A 42 0.14 7.47 13.26
N ILE A 43 -1.12 7.83 13.45
CA ILE A 43 -1.75 7.89 14.78
C ILE A 43 -1.91 6.47 15.31
N HIS A 44 -1.48 6.25 16.55
CA HIS A 44 -1.60 4.94 17.19
C HIS A 44 -3.06 4.47 17.19
N THR A 45 -3.30 3.33 16.54
CA THR A 45 -4.62 2.73 16.43
C THR A 45 -4.51 1.25 16.76
N GLN A 46 -5.44 0.74 17.55
CA GLN A 46 -5.54 -0.68 17.85
C GLN A 46 -6.87 -1.20 17.30
N ILE A 47 -6.80 -2.30 16.56
CA ILE A 47 -7.95 -2.91 15.90
C ILE A 47 -8.00 -4.39 16.26
N VAL A 48 -9.21 -4.92 16.45
CA VAL A 48 -9.44 -6.35 16.60
C VAL A 48 -10.17 -6.83 15.34
N THR A 49 -9.62 -7.84 14.68
CA THR A 49 -10.20 -8.37 13.44
C THR A 49 -10.12 -9.90 13.41
N PRO A 50 -11.08 -10.58 12.78
CA PRO A 50 -10.99 -12.02 12.61
C PRO A 50 -9.73 -12.41 11.84
N ALA A 51 -9.11 -13.51 12.24
CA ALA A 51 -7.93 -14.05 11.53
C ALA A 51 -8.25 -14.43 10.08
N SER A 52 -9.52 -14.68 9.79
CA SER A 52 -10.00 -15.01 8.44
C SER A 52 -10.24 -13.81 7.54
N ASN A 53 -10.00 -12.59 8.02
CA ASN A 53 -10.24 -11.37 7.24
C ASN A 53 -9.40 -11.38 5.96
N PRO A 54 -10.03 -11.39 4.76
CA PRO A 54 -9.29 -11.49 3.51
C PRO A 54 -8.50 -10.22 3.14
N GLN A 55 -8.73 -9.11 3.83
CA GLN A 55 -7.97 -7.88 3.63
C GLN A 55 -6.59 -7.90 4.29
N LEU A 56 -6.34 -8.90 5.14
CA LEU A 56 -5.04 -9.08 5.79
C LEU A 56 -4.11 -9.86 4.87
N ARG A 57 -2.93 -9.34 4.64
CA ARG A 57 -1.91 -10.04 3.88
C ARG A 57 -0.52 -9.77 4.42
N ARG A 58 0.37 -10.66 4.07
CA ARG A 58 1.79 -10.54 4.42
C ARG A 58 2.40 -9.31 3.75
N VAL A 59 3.29 -8.61 4.44
CA VAL A 59 4.10 -7.57 3.82
C VAL A 59 5.14 -8.19 2.89
N MET A 60 5.53 -7.46 1.85
CA MET A 60 6.58 -7.89 0.95
C MET A 60 7.92 -7.95 1.68
N ASN A 61 8.70 -8.99 1.41
CA ASN A 61 10.06 -9.04 1.91
C ASN A 61 10.99 -8.18 1.03
N ARG A 62 12.24 -8.03 1.47
CA ARG A 62 13.21 -7.18 0.78
C ARG A 62 13.47 -7.61 -0.66
N GLU A 63 13.56 -8.91 -0.92
CA GLU A 63 13.79 -9.43 -2.26
C GLU A 63 12.62 -9.13 -3.21
N GLU A 64 11.39 -9.27 -2.72
CA GLU A 64 10.19 -8.93 -3.48
C GLU A 64 10.14 -7.45 -3.82
N ILE A 65 10.50 -6.61 -2.86
CA ILE A 65 10.55 -5.15 -3.06
C ILE A 65 11.65 -4.79 -4.06
N ASP A 66 12.82 -5.41 -3.95
CA ASP A 66 13.93 -5.18 -4.88
C ASP A 66 13.51 -5.48 -6.31
N ARG A 67 12.86 -6.61 -6.54
CA ARG A 67 12.35 -6.96 -7.86
C ARG A 67 11.31 -5.97 -8.36
N MET A 68 10.39 -5.58 -7.51
CA MET A 68 9.36 -4.61 -7.86
C MET A 68 9.97 -3.27 -8.27
N ILE A 69 10.95 -2.77 -7.52
CA ILE A 69 11.63 -1.51 -7.84
C ILE A 69 12.36 -1.63 -9.18
N ASP A 70 13.04 -2.76 -9.42
CA ASP A 70 13.74 -2.99 -10.68
C ASP A 70 12.80 -3.05 -11.88
N GLU A 71 11.59 -3.53 -11.69
CA GLU A 71 10.57 -3.65 -12.73
C GLU A 71 9.80 -2.33 -12.97
N MET A 72 9.72 -1.44 -11.99
CA MET A 72 8.95 -0.20 -12.10
C MET A 72 9.28 0.64 -13.35
N PRO A 73 10.55 0.87 -13.71
CA PRO A 73 10.86 1.64 -14.91
C PRO A 73 10.38 0.99 -16.21
N LEU A 74 10.10 -0.30 -16.19
CA LEU A 74 9.64 -1.06 -17.35
C LEU A 74 8.11 -1.11 -17.46
N LEU A 75 7.40 -0.65 -16.43
CA LEU A 75 5.93 -0.66 -16.43
C LEU A 75 5.39 0.41 -17.38
N GLU A 76 4.42 0.01 -18.18
CA GLU A 76 3.70 0.94 -19.04
C GLU A 76 2.51 1.53 -18.28
N SER A 77 2.13 2.76 -18.65
CA SER A 77 0.95 3.40 -18.07
C SER A 77 -0.32 2.63 -18.41
N ASP A 78 -1.14 2.42 -17.41
CA ASP A 78 -2.47 1.81 -17.55
C ASP A 78 -3.55 2.84 -17.18
N TRP A 79 -3.38 4.05 -17.70
CA TRP A 79 -4.30 5.16 -17.43
C TRP A 79 -5.67 4.90 -18.04
N ILE A 80 -6.71 5.10 -17.25
CA ILE A 80 -8.11 4.95 -17.65
C ILE A 80 -8.69 6.35 -17.90
N ASP A 81 -9.09 6.62 -19.15
CA ASP A 81 -9.60 7.95 -19.55
C ASP A 81 -10.95 8.27 -18.92
N ASP A 82 -11.86 7.31 -18.85
CA ASP A 82 -13.16 7.50 -18.22
C ASP A 82 -12.99 7.77 -16.73
N LYS A 83 -13.36 8.96 -16.30
CA LYS A 83 -13.18 9.42 -14.92
C LYS A 83 -13.83 8.49 -13.89
N ARG A 84 -15.08 8.11 -14.11
CA ARG A 84 -15.81 7.27 -13.16
C ARG A 84 -15.19 5.89 -13.06
N LYS A 85 -14.88 5.27 -14.18
CA LYS A 85 -14.25 3.95 -14.24
C LYS A 85 -12.86 4.01 -13.60
N ARG A 86 -12.11 5.07 -13.87
CA ARG A 86 -10.77 5.28 -13.27
C ARG A 86 -10.85 5.35 -11.76
N GLU A 87 -11.74 6.18 -11.22
CA GLU A 87 -11.89 6.34 -9.78
C GLU A 87 -12.32 5.05 -9.10
N GLU A 88 -13.26 4.31 -9.68
CA GLU A 88 -13.70 3.02 -9.16
C GLU A 88 -12.57 2.00 -9.15
N THR A 89 -11.85 1.87 -10.26
CA THR A 89 -10.75 0.92 -10.41
C THR A 89 -9.59 1.24 -9.47
N TYR A 90 -9.17 2.50 -9.42
CA TYR A 90 -8.05 2.93 -8.60
C TYR A 90 -8.36 2.85 -7.11
N ARG A 91 -9.59 3.18 -6.73
CA ARG A 91 -10.04 3.04 -5.34
C ARG A 91 -9.99 1.57 -4.90
N SER A 92 -10.41 0.66 -5.77
CA SER A 92 -10.34 -0.78 -5.51
C SER A 92 -8.89 -1.25 -5.30
N ILE A 93 -7.96 -0.74 -6.11
CA ILE A 93 -6.52 -1.05 -5.95
C ILE A 93 -6.00 -0.53 -4.61
N LEU A 94 -6.37 0.68 -4.23
CA LEU A 94 -5.99 1.26 -2.93
C LEU A 94 -6.54 0.44 -1.77
N GLU A 95 -7.78 0.01 -1.85
CA GLU A 95 -8.43 -0.79 -0.80
C GLU A 95 -7.76 -2.16 -0.65
N GLU A 96 -7.37 -2.79 -1.75
CA GLU A 96 -6.65 -4.05 -1.75
C GLU A 96 -5.25 -3.91 -1.16
N GLY A 97 -4.56 -2.83 -1.52
CA GLY A 97 -3.21 -2.53 -1.00
C GLY A 97 -2.11 -3.46 -1.50
N ASP A 98 -2.31 -4.16 -2.62
CA ASP A 98 -1.27 -4.99 -3.22
C ASP A 98 -0.12 -4.13 -3.76
N GLY A 99 1.12 -4.44 -3.35
CA GLY A 99 2.29 -3.63 -3.68
C GLY A 99 2.55 -3.50 -5.18
N HIS A 100 2.40 -4.57 -5.94
CA HIS A 100 2.61 -4.53 -7.40
C HIS A 100 1.55 -3.69 -8.10
N LYS A 101 0.31 -3.81 -7.67
CA LYS A 101 -0.80 -3.00 -8.20
C LYS A 101 -0.66 -1.53 -7.82
N LEU A 102 -0.20 -1.26 -6.59
CA LEU A 102 0.10 0.11 -6.16
C LEU A 102 1.22 0.73 -7.02
N ALA A 103 2.28 -0.03 -7.30
CA ALA A 103 3.36 0.42 -8.16
C ALA A 103 2.85 0.76 -9.57
N GLN A 104 2.02 -0.09 -10.15
CA GLN A 104 1.41 0.14 -11.46
C GLN A 104 0.53 1.41 -11.46
N LEU A 105 -0.25 1.59 -10.40
CA LEU A 105 -1.11 2.77 -10.23
C LEU A 105 -0.26 4.04 -10.15
N ILE A 106 0.82 4.01 -9.38
CA ILE A 106 1.73 5.15 -9.23
C ILE A 106 2.34 5.54 -10.58
N ILE A 107 2.83 4.55 -11.33
CA ILE A 107 3.41 4.80 -12.65
C ILE A 107 2.37 5.41 -13.60
N SER A 108 1.15 4.89 -13.60
CA SER A 108 0.08 5.37 -14.48
C SER A 108 -0.32 6.81 -14.19
N ILE A 109 -0.53 7.14 -12.91
CA ILE A 109 -0.91 8.51 -12.54
C ILE A 109 0.26 9.47 -12.72
N TYR A 110 1.47 9.06 -12.36
CA TYR A 110 2.65 9.89 -12.51
C TYR A 110 2.94 10.21 -13.98
N SER A 111 2.81 9.23 -14.87
CA SER A 111 2.97 9.42 -16.31
C SER A 111 1.95 10.44 -16.84
N GLN A 112 0.70 10.35 -16.40
CA GLN A 112 -0.35 11.29 -16.77
C GLN A 112 -0.04 12.70 -16.23
N LYS A 113 0.47 12.78 -15.02
CA LYS A 113 0.90 14.05 -14.42
C LYS A 113 1.98 14.74 -15.28
N GLN A 114 2.97 13.98 -15.74
CA GLN A 114 4.03 14.50 -16.59
C GLN A 114 3.48 14.98 -17.95
N ASP A 115 2.57 14.23 -18.57
CA ASP A 115 1.95 14.64 -19.82
C ASP A 115 1.14 15.93 -19.68
N LYS A 116 0.39 16.06 -18.57
CA LYS A 116 -0.37 17.29 -18.29
C LYS A 116 0.52 18.49 -18.06
N LEU A 117 1.69 18.31 -17.42
CA LEU A 117 2.65 19.40 -17.21
C LEU A 117 3.19 19.97 -18.52
N LYS A 118 3.37 19.15 -19.56
CA LYS A 118 3.77 19.60 -20.89
C LYS A 118 2.77 20.58 -21.47
N ASP A 119 1.47 20.40 -21.18
CA ASP A 119 0.38 21.27 -21.62
C ASP A 119 0.03 22.35 -20.59
N ARG A 120 0.87 22.55 -19.57
CA ARG A 120 0.65 23.48 -18.45
C ARG A 120 -0.65 23.18 -17.69
N LYS A 121 -1.01 21.91 -17.59
CA LYS A 121 -2.17 21.42 -16.84
C LYS A 121 -1.72 20.63 -15.64
N SER A 122 -2.63 20.40 -14.69
CA SER A 122 -2.38 19.60 -13.51
C SER A 122 -3.39 18.46 -13.40
N LEU A 123 -3.07 17.47 -12.56
CA LEU A 123 -4.02 16.41 -12.21
C LEU A 123 -5.23 17.01 -11.51
N SER A 124 -6.39 16.35 -11.64
CA SER A 124 -7.51 16.64 -10.78
C SER A 124 -7.14 16.38 -9.32
N ARG A 125 -7.86 17.01 -8.40
CA ARG A 125 -7.63 16.81 -6.97
C ARG A 125 -7.74 15.34 -6.58
N THR A 126 -8.76 14.65 -7.10
CA THR A 126 -8.98 13.23 -6.80
C THR A 126 -7.81 12.38 -7.28
N ASP A 127 -7.34 12.60 -8.50
CA ASP A 127 -6.20 11.83 -9.04
C ASP A 127 -4.92 12.11 -8.24
N ALA A 128 -4.68 13.35 -7.86
CA ALA A 128 -3.54 13.72 -7.03
C ALA A 128 -3.58 13.07 -5.64
N GLU A 129 -4.75 13.03 -5.03
CA GLU A 129 -4.94 12.38 -3.72
C GLU A 129 -4.74 10.86 -3.81
N MET A 130 -5.20 10.23 -4.89
CA MET A 130 -4.98 8.81 -5.12
C MET A 130 -3.50 8.48 -5.29
N LEU A 131 -2.76 9.30 -6.03
CA LEU A 131 -1.31 9.14 -6.18
C LEU A 131 -0.61 9.24 -4.83
N GLU A 132 -0.92 10.27 -4.06
CA GLU A 132 -0.34 10.48 -2.74
C GLU A 132 -0.62 9.29 -1.81
N ARG A 133 -1.87 8.81 -1.81
CA ARG A 133 -2.25 7.66 -0.97
C ARG A 133 -1.53 6.39 -1.40
N ALA A 134 -1.42 6.14 -2.69
CA ALA A 134 -0.70 4.98 -3.22
C ALA A 134 0.78 5.01 -2.83
N GLU A 135 1.42 6.18 -2.95
CA GLU A 135 2.81 6.38 -2.54
C GLU A 135 2.99 6.13 -1.04
N ASP A 136 2.10 6.68 -0.20
CA ASP A 136 2.15 6.48 1.24
C ASP A 136 2.09 5.00 1.61
N LEU A 137 1.15 4.27 1.04
CA LEU A 137 0.99 2.85 1.31
C LEU A 137 2.23 2.05 0.89
N LEU A 138 2.77 2.34 -0.28
CA LEU A 138 3.95 1.63 -0.79
C LEU A 138 5.20 1.99 0.03
N HIS A 139 5.37 3.27 0.39
CA HIS A 139 6.50 3.72 1.20
C HIS A 139 6.50 3.11 2.59
N GLU A 140 5.33 2.89 3.20
CA GLU A 140 5.22 2.21 4.48
C GLU A 140 5.81 0.80 4.40
N GLU A 141 5.43 0.06 3.38
CA GLU A 141 5.91 -1.32 3.21
C GLU A 141 7.42 -1.38 2.92
N ILE A 142 7.91 -0.49 2.09
CA ILE A 142 9.34 -0.37 1.79
C ILE A 142 10.13 0.01 3.05
N SER A 143 9.66 1.02 3.77
CA SER A 143 10.26 1.48 5.02
C SER A 143 10.45 0.33 6.00
N LEU A 144 9.40 -0.47 6.18
CA LEU A 144 9.43 -1.60 7.10
C LEU A 144 10.46 -2.65 6.68
N SER A 145 10.46 -3.06 5.42
CA SER A 145 11.33 -4.14 4.92
C SER A 145 12.80 -3.73 4.83
N TYR A 146 13.07 -2.48 4.50
CA TYR A 146 14.44 -1.97 4.43
C TYR A 146 14.94 -1.43 5.77
N LYS A 147 14.09 -1.31 6.78
CA LYS A 147 14.43 -0.75 8.10
C LYS A 147 14.98 0.67 8.00
N ILE A 148 14.36 1.47 7.17
CA ILE A 148 14.64 2.91 7.02
C ILE A 148 13.39 3.70 7.41
N LYS A 149 13.56 5.01 7.63
CA LYS A 149 12.42 5.87 7.95
C LYS A 149 11.55 6.07 6.70
N LYS A 150 10.25 6.18 6.90
CA LYS A 150 9.30 6.42 5.80
C LYS A 150 9.70 7.65 4.98
N GLU A 151 10.17 8.70 5.63
CA GLU A 151 10.61 9.94 5.00
C GLU A 151 11.86 9.76 4.12
N GLU A 152 12.63 8.70 4.33
CA GLU A 152 13.84 8.40 3.56
C GLU A 152 13.55 7.58 2.31
N VAL A 153 12.35 7.01 2.17
CA VAL A 153 12.03 6.09 1.08
C VAL A 153 12.09 6.76 -0.28
N ALA A 154 11.53 7.96 -0.41
CA ALA A 154 11.52 8.70 -1.68
C ALA A 154 12.93 8.94 -2.20
N ASP A 155 13.84 9.41 -1.34
CA ASP A 155 15.24 9.65 -1.70
C ASP A 155 15.97 8.36 -2.04
N TYR A 156 15.70 7.30 -1.29
CA TYR A 156 16.27 5.98 -1.58
C TYR A 156 15.86 5.48 -2.97
N LEU A 157 14.59 5.61 -3.33
CA LEU A 157 14.08 5.20 -4.65
C LEU A 157 14.73 6.00 -5.77
N LEU A 158 14.85 7.32 -5.61
CA LEU A 158 15.51 8.18 -6.58
C LEU A 158 16.98 7.79 -6.76
N SER A 159 17.70 7.57 -5.67
CA SER A 159 19.09 7.13 -5.68
C SER A 159 19.25 5.83 -6.45
N ARG A 160 18.39 4.86 -6.20
CA ARG A 160 18.44 3.55 -6.84
C ARG A 160 18.12 3.62 -8.33
N LEU A 161 17.14 4.43 -8.74
CA LEU A 161 16.77 4.59 -10.14
C LEU A 161 17.85 5.33 -10.95
N LYS A 162 18.61 6.25 -10.33
CA LYS A 162 19.70 6.95 -10.99
C LYS A 162 20.92 6.09 -11.25
N ASN A 163 21.11 5.03 -10.47
CA ASN A 163 22.29 4.15 -10.57
C ASN A 163 22.11 3.00 -11.57
N LYS A 164 21.08 3.06 -12.41
CA LYS A 164 20.81 2.07 -13.44
C LYS A 164 21.03 2.59 -14.85
#